data_ce5ef43ed761534f907d99fcc9faaa68
#
_entry.id   ce5ef43ed761534f907d99fcc9faaa68
#
_cell.length_a   1.000
_cell.length_b   1.000
_cell.length_c   1.000
_cell.angle_alpha   90.00
_cell.angle_beta   90.00
_cell.angle_gamma   90.00
#
_symmetry.space_group_name_H-M   'P 1'
#
loop_
_entity.id
_entity.type
_entity.pdbx_description
1 polymer ?
#
loop_
_entity_poly.entity_id
_entity_poly.type
_entity_poly.pdbx_seq_one_letter_code
_entity_poly.pdbx_strand_id
1 'polypeptide(L)'
;REIQEMLGDYLRTEAYEVVCASNGRDACRLFDEGGIGLVLLDLMIPQVSGMDVMEHIRKKSVVPIIILSARDTEADKTLGLGMGADDYITKPFSVAEVLARVRANIRRVTQYAEPPEKSMVLTAGALRLDGKERTVTKAGERIELTAKEFDILKLLMANPKRVYTKAQLYTQVWNDAYCGDENAVSVHISRLRGKIEDDPRD
;
A
#
# COMPACT_ATOMS: atom_id res chain seq x y z
N ARG A 1 -5.42 23.38 2.82
CA ARG A 1 -6.77 23.30 3.39
C ARG A 1 -7.81 23.01 2.30
N GLU A 2 -7.91 23.79 1.25
CA GLU A 2 -8.92 23.62 0.18
C GLU A 2 -8.90 22.21 -0.45
N ILE A 3 -7.72 21.67 -0.80
CA ILE A 3 -7.59 20.32 -1.37
C ILE A 3 -8.06 19.25 -0.38
N GLN A 4 -7.77 19.41 0.89
CA GLN A 4 -8.15 18.45 1.93
C GLN A 4 -9.67 18.43 2.15
N GLU A 5 -10.28 19.59 2.21
CA GLU A 5 -11.75 19.75 2.33
C GLU A 5 -12.43 19.16 1.09
N MET A 6 -11.98 19.54 -0.10
CA MET A 6 -12.50 19.01 -1.36
C MET A 6 -12.42 17.48 -1.44
N LEU A 7 -11.25 16.90 -1.17
CA LEU A 7 -11.10 15.44 -1.18
C LEU A 7 -11.97 14.77 -0.11
N GLY A 8 -12.05 15.37 1.08
CA GLY A 8 -12.90 14.88 2.16
C GLY A 8 -14.35 14.81 1.75
N ASP A 9 -14.87 15.87 1.11
CA ASP A 9 -16.26 15.91 0.66
C ASP A 9 -16.54 14.87 -0.42
N TYR A 10 -15.67 14.76 -1.42
CA TYR A 10 -15.82 13.71 -2.44
C TYR A 10 -15.77 12.29 -1.86
N LEU A 11 -14.87 12.02 -0.92
CA LEU A 11 -14.81 10.72 -0.28
C LEU A 11 -16.07 10.40 0.54
N ARG A 12 -16.66 11.40 1.20
CA ARG A 12 -17.93 11.23 1.91
C ARG A 12 -19.09 10.94 0.96
N THR A 13 -19.11 11.53 -0.24
CA THR A 13 -20.14 11.18 -1.26
C THR A 13 -20.04 9.72 -1.71
N GLU A 14 -18.86 9.11 -1.58
CA GLU A 14 -18.61 7.70 -1.85
C GLU A 14 -18.84 6.78 -0.62
N ALA A 15 -19.53 7.30 0.40
CA ALA A 15 -19.86 6.61 1.64
C ALA A 15 -18.65 6.19 2.50
N TYR A 16 -17.51 6.88 2.36
CA TYR A 16 -16.39 6.70 3.28
C TYR A 16 -16.52 7.59 4.51
N GLU A 17 -16.20 7.05 5.68
CA GLU A 17 -15.97 7.86 6.86
C GLU A 17 -14.60 8.55 6.74
N VAL A 18 -14.58 9.88 6.84
CA VAL A 18 -13.37 10.67 6.61
C VAL A 18 -13.02 11.48 7.84
N VAL A 19 -11.84 11.21 8.37
CA VAL A 19 -11.20 11.97 9.43
C VAL A 19 -10.06 12.80 8.84
N CYS A 20 -10.01 14.09 9.17
CA CYS A 20 -9.01 15.01 8.64
C CYS A 20 -8.07 15.48 9.74
N ALA A 21 -6.76 15.42 9.50
CA ALA A 21 -5.72 15.97 10.35
C ALA A 21 -5.14 17.23 9.70
N SER A 22 -4.97 18.31 10.47
CA SER A 22 -4.42 19.58 9.98
C SER A 22 -2.90 19.66 10.04
N ASN A 23 -2.26 18.76 10.76
CA ASN A 23 -0.81 18.67 10.94
C ASN A 23 -0.38 17.23 11.30
N GLY A 24 0.92 16.95 11.25
CA GLY A 24 1.42 15.60 11.47
C GLY A 24 1.23 15.09 12.90
N ARG A 25 1.21 15.94 13.91
CA ARG A 25 0.94 15.53 15.30
C ARG A 25 -0.50 15.03 15.46
N ASP A 26 -1.46 15.77 14.92
CA ASP A 26 -2.87 15.36 14.91
C ASP A 26 -3.06 14.07 14.11
N ALA A 27 -2.34 13.92 12.98
CA ALA A 27 -2.39 12.71 12.18
C ALA A 27 -1.96 11.48 12.98
N CYS A 28 -0.83 11.55 13.70
CA CYS A 28 -0.38 10.46 14.57
C CYS A 28 -1.40 10.16 15.68
N ARG A 29 -1.93 11.18 16.35
CA ARG A 29 -2.93 11.00 17.43
C ARG A 29 -4.20 10.33 16.91
N LEU A 30 -4.77 10.84 15.81
CA LEU A 30 -5.99 10.28 15.21
C LEU A 30 -5.78 8.84 14.71
N PHE A 31 -4.59 8.54 14.20
CA PHE A 31 -4.26 7.17 13.83
C PHE A 31 -4.19 6.24 15.03
N ASP A 32 -3.62 6.70 16.14
CA ASP A 32 -3.51 5.93 17.39
C ASP A 32 -4.86 5.67 18.08
N GLU A 33 -5.89 6.51 17.81
CA GLU A 33 -7.27 6.28 18.25
C GLU A 33 -7.92 5.06 17.54
N GLY A 34 -7.34 4.65 16.39
CA GLY A 34 -7.76 3.46 15.66
C GLY A 34 -8.88 3.67 14.64
N GLY A 35 -9.32 2.57 14.01
CA GLY A 35 -10.42 2.59 13.04
C GLY A 35 -10.04 3.10 11.65
N ILE A 36 -8.78 3.40 11.38
CA ILE A 36 -8.31 3.91 10.09
C ILE A 36 -8.03 2.75 9.12
N GLY A 37 -8.77 2.68 8.02
CA GLY A 37 -8.62 1.66 6.98
C GLY A 37 -7.71 2.05 5.81
N LEU A 38 -7.44 3.35 5.61
CA LEU A 38 -6.54 3.89 4.58
C LEU A 38 -6.09 5.29 4.98
N VAL A 39 -4.87 5.66 4.63
CA VAL A 39 -4.31 7.00 4.86
C VAL A 39 -3.95 7.68 3.55
N LEU A 40 -4.49 8.87 3.32
CA LEU A 40 -3.99 9.82 2.31
C LEU A 40 -3.06 10.80 3.00
N LEU A 41 -1.78 10.80 2.64
CA LEU A 41 -0.75 11.51 3.35
C LEU A 41 -0.05 12.55 2.46
N ASP A 42 -0.22 13.82 2.77
CA ASP A 42 0.64 14.86 2.19
C ASP A 42 1.99 14.86 2.92
N LEU A 43 3.09 14.87 2.17
CA LEU A 43 4.42 14.96 2.78
C LEU A 43 4.73 16.35 3.33
N MET A 44 4.11 17.39 2.77
CA MET A 44 4.34 18.79 3.12
C MET A 44 3.31 19.28 4.15
N ILE A 45 3.28 18.63 5.32
CA ILE A 45 2.43 19.01 6.44
C ILE A 45 3.23 19.66 7.56
N PRO A 46 2.63 20.60 8.33
CA PRO A 46 3.33 21.31 9.40
C PRO A 46 3.54 20.44 10.63
N GLN A 47 4.47 20.88 11.50
CA GLN A 47 4.88 20.35 12.81
C GLN A 47 5.66 19.04 12.71
N VAL A 48 5.05 17.94 12.35
CA VAL A 48 5.68 16.63 12.12
C VAL A 48 5.59 16.35 10.64
N SER A 49 6.71 15.99 10.01
CA SER A 49 6.74 15.74 8.57
C SER A 49 5.87 14.54 8.18
N GLY A 50 5.36 14.52 6.93
CA GLY A 50 4.59 13.37 6.45
C GLY A 50 5.40 12.07 6.47
N MET A 51 6.73 12.14 6.30
CA MET A 51 7.61 10.98 6.40
C MET A 51 7.65 10.40 7.82
N ASP A 52 7.74 11.26 8.84
CA ASP A 52 7.73 10.83 10.25
C ASP A 52 6.36 10.24 10.63
N VAL A 53 5.28 10.82 10.12
CA VAL A 53 3.92 10.27 10.28
C VAL A 53 3.82 8.87 9.66
N MET A 54 4.37 8.69 8.46
CA MET A 54 4.38 7.39 7.80
C MET A 54 5.19 6.36 8.60
N GLU A 55 6.37 6.72 9.08
CA GLU A 55 7.19 5.87 9.93
C GLU A 55 6.45 5.48 11.22
N HIS A 56 5.78 6.45 11.87
CA HIS A 56 4.96 6.20 13.05
C HIS A 56 3.86 5.17 12.78
N ILE A 57 3.15 5.30 11.66
CA ILE A 57 2.10 4.37 11.25
C ILE A 57 2.70 2.98 10.99
N ARG A 58 3.82 2.91 10.25
CA ARG A 58 4.43 1.63 9.86
C ARG A 58 5.02 0.84 11.02
N LYS A 59 5.37 1.49 12.11
CA LYS A 59 5.75 0.79 13.36
C LYS A 59 4.59 0.04 14.02
N LYS A 60 3.34 0.37 13.66
CA LYS A 60 2.14 -0.15 14.32
C LYS A 60 1.17 -0.87 13.38
N SER A 61 1.24 -0.59 12.07
CA SER A 61 0.22 -1.06 11.13
C SER A 61 0.74 -1.17 9.69
N VAL A 62 0.11 -2.09 8.95
CA VAL A 62 0.28 -2.29 7.51
C VAL A 62 -0.87 -1.66 6.70
N VAL A 63 -1.65 -0.77 7.30
CA VAL A 63 -2.75 -0.06 6.63
C VAL A 63 -2.25 0.62 5.34
N PRO A 64 -3.00 0.61 4.24
CA PRO A 64 -2.59 1.27 3.01
C PRO A 64 -2.33 2.77 3.22
N ILE A 65 -1.17 3.25 2.75
CA ILE A 65 -0.79 4.66 2.73
C ILE A 65 -0.57 5.09 1.29
N ILE A 66 -1.32 6.11 0.85
CA ILE A 66 -1.14 6.76 -0.45
C ILE A 66 -0.54 8.14 -0.19
N ILE A 67 0.65 8.40 -0.73
CA ILE A 67 1.30 9.70 -0.63
C ILE A 67 0.72 10.66 -1.67
N LEU A 68 0.43 11.89 -1.25
CA LEU A 68 0.06 13.02 -2.10
C LEU A 68 1.19 14.06 -2.03
N SER A 69 1.96 14.28 -3.08
CA SER A 69 3.12 15.18 -3.01
C SER A 69 3.30 16.02 -4.27
N ALA A 70 3.84 17.23 -4.09
CA ALA A 70 4.30 18.07 -5.21
C ALA A 70 5.67 17.65 -5.75
N ARG A 71 6.35 16.73 -5.08
CA ARG A 71 7.64 16.19 -5.51
C ARG A 71 7.37 15.10 -6.55
N ASP A 72 7.87 15.29 -7.74
CA ASP A 72 7.59 14.46 -8.92
C ASP A 72 8.82 13.67 -9.39
N THR A 73 9.99 13.89 -8.76
CA THR A 73 11.20 13.16 -9.14
C THR A 73 11.10 11.69 -8.85
N GLU A 74 11.71 10.86 -9.67
CA GLU A 74 11.77 9.41 -9.43
C GLU A 74 12.43 9.06 -8.10
N ALA A 75 13.42 9.85 -7.67
CA ALA A 75 14.08 9.69 -6.38
C ALA A 75 13.10 9.90 -5.21
N ASP A 76 12.25 10.92 -5.27
CA ASP A 76 11.25 11.20 -4.24
C ASP A 76 10.18 10.10 -4.16
N LYS A 77 9.72 9.60 -5.31
CA LYS A 77 8.77 8.48 -5.38
C LYS A 77 9.39 7.21 -4.83
N THR A 78 10.62 6.89 -5.24
CA THR A 78 11.37 5.73 -4.76
C THR A 78 11.59 5.80 -3.24
N LEU A 79 11.92 6.98 -2.71
CA LEU A 79 12.09 7.19 -1.27
C LEU A 79 10.76 6.98 -0.53
N GLY A 80 9.66 7.59 -0.97
CA GLY A 80 8.35 7.45 -0.34
C GLY A 80 7.86 6.00 -0.32
N LEU A 81 7.95 5.31 -1.45
CA LEU A 81 7.61 3.88 -1.55
C LEU A 81 8.58 3.01 -0.74
N GLY A 82 9.88 3.33 -0.75
CA GLY A 82 10.91 2.66 0.04
C GLY A 82 10.70 2.77 1.55
N MET A 83 10.10 3.85 2.03
CA MET A 83 9.75 4.04 3.44
C MET A 83 8.42 3.41 3.84
N GLY A 84 7.65 2.87 2.92
CA GLY A 84 6.46 2.10 3.28
C GLY A 84 5.15 2.55 2.68
N ALA A 85 5.12 3.55 1.82
CA ALA A 85 3.92 3.87 1.09
C ALA A 85 3.52 2.72 0.15
N ASP A 86 2.22 2.52 -0.03
CA ASP A 86 1.66 1.54 -0.97
C ASP A 86 1.46 2.15 -2.35
N ASP A 87 1.27 3.47 -2.42
CA ASP A 87 1.06 4.21 -3.66
C ASP A 87 1.53 5.66 -3.53
N TYR A 88 1.74 6.34 -4.67
CA TYR A 88 2.22 7.71 -4.73
C TYR A 88 1.50 8.48 -5.84
N ILE A 89 0.95 9.63 -5.52
CA ILE A 89 0.23 10.52 -6.45
C ILE A 89 0.93 11.88 -6.47
N THR A 90 1.33 12.33 -7.65
CA THR A 90 1.95 13.64 -7.82
C THR A 90 0.91 14.74 -7.96
N LYS A 91 1.16 15.90 -7.37
CA LYS A 91 0.37 17.13 -7.59
C LYS A 91 0.88 17.85 -8.86
N PRO A 92 0.01 18.41 -9.71
CA PRO A 92 -1.45 18.39 -9.59
C PRO A 92 -2.07 17.02 -9.98
N PHE A 93 -3.11 16.60 -9.29
CA PHE A 93 -3.86 15.39 -9.54
C PHE A 93 -5.35 15.67 -9.77
N SER A 94 -6.05 14.76 -10.42
CA SER A 94 -7.49 14.79 -10.50
C SER A 94 -8.13 14.07 -9.29
N VAL A 95 -9.30 14.56 -8.86
CA VAL A 95 -10.09 13.86 -7.81
C VAL A 95 -10.42 12.42 -8.23
N ALA A 96 -10.73 12.23 -9.52
CA ALA A 96 -11.03 10.91 -10.07
C ALA A 96 -9.84 9.95 -9.92
N GLU A 97 -8.60 10.40 -10.10
CA GLU A 97 -7.40 9.60 -9.89
C GLU A 97 -7.28 9.17 -8.42
N VAL A 98 -7.41 10.12 -7.48
CA VAL A 98 -7.33 9.82 -6.06
C VAL A 98 -8.41 8.81 -5.66
N LEU A 99 -9.66 9.01 -6.10
CA LEU A 99 -10.77 8.08 -5.83
C LEU A 99 -10.53 6.69 -6.41
N ALA A 100 -10.02 6.60 -7.64
CA ALA A 100 -9.70 5.31 -8.26
C ALA A 100 -8.67 4.54 -7.43
N ARG A 101 -7.60 5.21 -6.98
CA ARG A 101 -6.55 4.59 -6.15
C ARG A 101 -7.04 4.24 -4.74
N VAL A 102 -7.86 5.09 -4.12
CA VAL A 102 -8.50 4.79 -2.83
C VAL A 102 -9.39 3.56 -2.96
N ARG A 103 -10.29 3.51 -3.95
CA ARG A 103 -11.15 2.34 -4.20
C ARG A 103 -10.34 1.07 -4.44
N ALA A 104 -9.27 1.15 -5.24
CA ALA A 104 -8.40 0.01 -5.52
C ALA A 104 -7.72 -0.52 -4.25
N ASN A 105 -7.21 0.36 -3.38
CA ASN A 105 -6.56 -0.04 -2.14
C ASN A 105 -7.56 -0.55 -1.09
N ILE A 106 -8.73 0.10 -0.90
CA ILE A 106 -9.77 -0.36 0.03
C ILE A 106 -10.37 -1.69 -0.44
N ARG A 107 -10.70 -1.84 -1.73
CA ARG A 107 -11.23 -3.09 -2.27
C ARG A 107 -10.32 -4.28 -1.95
N ARG A 108 -9.01 -4.12 -1.99
CA ARG A 108 -8.06 -5.18 -1.63
C ARG A 108 -8.15 -5.58 -0.16
N VAL A 109 -8.43 -4.63 0.73
CA VAL A 109 -8.56 -4.92 2.15
C VAL A 109 -9.93 -5.53 2.48
N THR A 110 -10.99 -5.13 1.74
CA THR A 110 -12.38 -5.50 2.06
C THR A 110 -12.98 -6.59 1.17
N GLN A 111 -12.69 -6.62 -0.13
CA GLN A 111 -13.36 -7.53 -1.08
C GLN A 111 -12.76 -8.93 -1.20
N TYR A 112 -11.65 -9.22 -0.54
CA TYR A 112 -11.27 -10.63 -0.36
C TYR A 112 -12.05 -11.31 0.79
N ALA A 113 -13.14 -10.70 1.24
CA ALA A 113 -14.17 -11.29 2.10
C ALA A 113 -15.34 -11.90 1.31
N GLU A 114 -15.22 -12.13 -0.04
CA GLU A 114 -16.24 -12.82 -0.84
C GLU A 114 -15.80 -14.18 -1.39
N PRO A 115 -16.78 -15.03 -1.88
CA PRO A 115 -17.32 -16.15 -1.12
C PRO A 115 -16.44 -17.40 -1.24
N PRO A 116 -16.80 -18.58 -0.68
CA PRO A 116 -15.86 -19.65 -0.39
C PRO A 116 -15.50 -20.45 -1.64
N GLU A 117 -14.70 -19.92 -2.50
CA GLU A 117 -13.92 -20.73 -3.42
C GLU A 117 -12.60 -21.09 -2.72
N LYS A 118 -12.53 -22.37 -2.31
CA LYS A 118 -11.38 -23.13 -1.79
C LYS A 118 -10.34 -22.26 -1.06
N SER A 119 -10.22 -22.47 0.23
CA SER A 119 -9.14 -21.91 1.05
C SER A 119 -7.82 -22.02 0.29
N MET A 120 -7.41 -20.94 -0.37
CA MET A 120 -6.23 -20.93 -1.22
C MET A 120 -5.01 -20.72 -0.34
N VAL A 121 -4.61 -21.79 0.32
CA VAL A 121 -3.32 -21.85 1.01
C VAL A 121 -2.28 -22.20 -0.04
N LEU A 122 -1.35 -21.29 -0.25
CA LEU A 122 -0.21 -21.48 -1.14
C LEU A 122 1.03 -21.79 -0.30
N THR A 123 1.84 -22.74 -0.77
CA THR A 123 3.10 -23.11 -0.11
C THR A 123 4.23 -23.10 -1.12
N ALA A 124 5.38 -22.52 -0.72
CA ALA A 124 6.60 -22.51 -1.51
C ALA A 124 7.82 -22.56 -0.56
N GLY A 125 8.50 -23.72 -0.51
CA GLY A 125 9.57 -23.95 0.47
C GLY A 125 9.06 -23.79 1.89
N ALA A 126 9.69 -22.91 2.67
CA ALA A 126 9.32 -22.59 4.04
C ALA A 126 8.14 -21.58 4.15
N LEU A 127 7.73 -20.98 3.02
CA LEU A 127 6.67 -19.98 2.99
C LEU A 127 5.30 -20.65 2.90
N ARG A 128 4.36 -20.15 3.71
CA ARG A 128 2.94 -20.46 3.64
C ARG A 128 2.14 -19.18 3.61
N LEU A 129 1.30 -19.00 2.58
CA LEU A 129 0.41 -17.87 2.41
C LEU A 129 -1.03 -18.35 2.51
N ASP A 130 -1.80 -17.75 3.40
CA ASP A 130 -3.23 -17.93 3.49
C ASP A 130 -3.93 -16.75 2.81
N GLY A 131 -4.58 -17.01 1.68
CA GLY A 131 -5.25 -15.98 0.90
C GLY A 131 -6.50 -15.42 1.56
N LYS A 132 -7.18 -16.21 2.43
CA LYS A 132 -8.39 -15.81 3.15
C LYS A 132 -8.05 -14.93 4.34
N GLU A 133 -7.14 -15.40 5.16
CA GLU A 133 -6.70 -14.67 6.37
C GLU A 133 -5.71 -13.54 6.04
N ARG A 134 -5.25 -13.44 4.79
CA ARG A 134 -4.17 -12.54 4.35
C ARG A 134 -2.94 -12.61 5.25
N THR A 135 -2.57 -13.81 5.66
CA THR A 135 -1.41 -14.06 6.51
C THR A 135 -0.31 -14.80 5.74
N VAL A 136 0.93 -14.49 6.08
CA VAL A 136 2.11 -15.18 5.56
C VAL A 136 2.95 -15.65 6.73
N THR A 137 3.43 -16.90 6.64
CA THR A 137 4.39 -17.44 7.59
C THR A 137 5.61 -18.00 6.87
N LYS A 138 6.79 -17.90 7.47
CA LYS A 138 8.05 -18.55 7.05
C LYS A 138 8.53 -19.44 8.17
N ALA A 139 8.67 -20.72 7.89
CA ALA A 139 9.02 -21.73 8.90
C ALA A 139 8.11 -21.72 10.16
N GLY A 140 6.84 -21.32 10.01
CA GLY A 140 5.87 -21.20 11.09
C GLY A 140 5.82 -19.83 11.78
N GLU A 141 6.79 -18.96 11.57
CA GLU A 141 6.80 -17.58 12.09
C GLU A 141 6.05 -16.63 11.16
N ARG A 142 5.21 -15.77 11.74
CA ARG A 142 4.41 -14.79 10.99
C ARG A 142 5.28 -13.68 10.44
N ILE A 143 5.10 -13.36 9.15
CA ILE A 143 5.73 -12.23 8.48
C ILE A 143 4.67 -11.16 8.21
N GLU A 144 4.93 -9.93 8.60
CA GLU A 144 4.06 -8.80 8.31
C GLU A 144 4.40 -8.19 6.95
N LEU A 145 3.44 -8.29 6.03
CA LEU A 145 3.53 -7.72 4.69
C LEU A 145 2.51 -6.59 4.53
N THR A 146 2.91 -5.52 3.82
CA THR A 146 1.95 -4.52 3.35
C THR A 146 0.99 -5.13 2.33
N ALA A 147 -0.11 -4.45 2.03
CA ALA A 147 -1.11 -4.95 1.10
C ALA A 147 -0.50 -5.28 -0.28
N LYS A 148 0.39 -4.42 -0.79
CA LYS A 148 1.07 -4.64 -2.09
C LYS A 148 2.08 -5.77 -2.04
N GLU A 149 2.87 -5.87 -1.00
CA GLU A 149 3.83 -6.97 -0.80
C GLU A 149 3.10 -8.33 -0.76
N PHE A 150 1.97 -8.40 -0.04
CA PHE A 150 1.14 -9.59 0.01
C PHE A 150 0.59 -9.97 -1.38
N ASP A 151 0.06 -9.00 -2.12
CA ASP A 151 -0.55 -9.25 -3.44
C ASP A 151 0.50 -9.67 -4.47
N ILE A 152 1.71 -9.09 -4.43
CA ILE A 152 2.85 -9.53 -5.24
C ILE A 152 3.22 -10.98 -4.90
N LEU A 153 3.41 -11.28 -3.63
CA LEU A 153 3.77 -12.64 -3.20
C LEU A 153 2.71 -13.67 -3.59
N LYS A 154 1.43 -13.35 -3.37
CA LYS A 154 0.30 -14.20 -3.76
C LYS A 154 0.30 -14.48 -5.26
N LEU A 155 0.50 -13.45 -6.09
CA LEU A 155 0.54 -13.59 -7.55
C LEU A 155 1.69 -14.51 -8.00
N LEU A 156 2.88 -14.33 -7.43
CA LEU A 156 4.06 -15.13 -7.76
C LEU A 156 3.92 -16.59 -7.27
N MET A 157 3.44 -16.80 -6.04
CA MET A 157 3.22 -18.15 -5.49
C MET A 157 2.10 -18.91 -6.20
N ALA A 158 1.08 -18.22 -6.70
CA ALA A 158 0.02 -18.82 -7.49
C ALA A 158 0.50 -19.25 -8.90
N ASN A 159 1.62 -18.71 -9.39
CA ASN A 159 2.15 -18.94 -10.72
C ASN A 159 3.67 -19.20 -10.72
N PRO A 160 4.16 -20.25 -10.06
CA PRO A 160 5.59 -20.43 -9.75
C PRO A 160 6.48 -20.65 -10.99
N LYS A 161 5.91 -20.94 -12.15
CA LYS A 161 6.64 -21.16 -13.41
C LYS A 161 6.51 -19.99 -14.39
N ARG A 162 5.87 -18.90 -13.97
CA ARG A 162 5.61 -17.75 -14.85
C ARG A 162 6.57 -16.62 -14.53
N VAL A 163 7.19 -16.09 -15.57
CA VAL A 163 7.98 -14.86 -15.49
C VAL A 163 7.05 -13.68 -15.79
N TYR A 164 7.15 -12.64 -14.99
CA TYR A 164 6.37 -11.42 -15.15
C TYR A 164 7.30 -10.25 -15.46
N THR A 165 6.95 -9.41 -16.42
CA THR A 165 7.57 -8.10 -16.57
C THR A 165 7.08 -7.16 -15.46
N LYS A 166 7.83 -6.09 -15.18
CA LYS A 166 7.40 -5.08 -14.19
C LYS A 166 6.04 -4.48 -14.56
N ALA A 167 5.80 -4.20 -15.83
CA ALA A 167 4.51 -3.70 -16.33
C ALA A 167 3.37 -4.68 -16.05
N GLN A 168 3.59 -5.98 -16.27
CA GLN A 168 2.59 -7.01 -15.97
C GLN A 168 2.30 -7.12 -14.46
N LEU A 169 3.35 -7.08 -13.62
CA LEU A 169 3.18 -7.06 -12.16
C LEU A 169 2.39 -5.83 -11.73
N TYR A 170 2.75 -4.65 -12.24
CA TYR A 170 2.05 -3.42 -11.93
C TYR A 170 0.57 -3.53 -12.27
N THR A 171 0.24 -3.85 -13.51
CA THR A 171 -1.16 -3.95 -13.96
C THR A 171 -1.96 -4.94 -13.12
N GLN A 172 -1.41 -6.10 -12.76
CA GLN A 172 -2.12 -7.11 -11.99
C GLN A 172 -2.23 -6.77 -10.50
N VAL A 173 -1.22 -6.11 -9.93
CA VAL A 173 -1.19 -5.79 -8.50
C VAL A 173 -1.83 -4.43 -8.20
N TRP A 174 -1.70 -3.44 -9.07
CA TRP A 174 -2.36 -2.13 -8.88
C TRP A 174 -3.75 -2.07 -9.55
N ASN A 175 -4.04 -3.02 -10.45
CA ASN A 175 -5.29 -3.08 -11.23
C ASN A 175 -5.56 -1.77 -11.99
N ASP A 176 -4.50 -1.17 -12.51
CA ASP A 176 -4.49 0.09 -13.22
C ASP A 176 -3.61 -0.03 -14.48
N ALA A 177 -3.85 0.83 -15.46
CA ALA A 177 -2.99 0.91 -16.62
C ALA A 177 -1.56 1.27 -16.19
N TYR A 178 -0.57 0.58 -16.76
CA TYR A 178 0.82 0.85 -16.46
C TYR A 178 1.21 2.25 -16.98
N CYS A 179 1.47 3.18 -16.07
CA CYS A 179 1.83 4.56 -16.37
C CYS A 179 3.36 4.82 -16.41
N GLY A 180 4.18 3.76 -16.53
CA GLY A 180 5.64 3.88 -16.65
C GLY A 180 6.40 3.94 -15.33
N ASP A 181 5.76 3.76 -14.19
CA ASP A 181 6.43 3.74 -12.88
C ASP A 181 7.06 2.36 -12.58
N GLU A 182 8.21 2.08 -13.23
CA GLU A 182 8.97 0.84 -13.00
C GLU A 182 9.57 0.76 -11.60
N ASN A 183 9.75 1.90 -10.93
CA ASN A 183 10.39 1.96 -9.64
C ASN A 183 9.47 1.45 -8.53
N ALA A 184 8.16 1.73 -8.60
CA ALA A 184 7.20 1.24 -7.62
C ALA A 184 7.28 -0.28 -7.45
N VAL A 185 7.23 -1.03 -8.56
CA VAL A 185 7.35 -2.49 -8.54
C VAL A 185 8.68 -2.94 -7.96
N SER A 186 9.79 -2.32 -8.40
CA SER A 186 11.15 -2.68 -7.94
C SER A 186 11.31 -2.48 -6.44
N VAL A 187 10.79 -1.38 -5.90
CA VAL A 187 10.85 -1.08 -4.46
C VAL A 187 10.05 -2.10 -3.65
N HIS A 188 8.82 -2.40 -4.05
CA HIS A 188 8.00 -3.39 -3.33
C HIS A 188 8.61 -4.80 -3.40
N ILE A 189 9.18 -5.20 -4.54
CA ILE A 189 9.89 -6.49 -4.66
C ILE A 189 11.11 -6.51 -3.76
N SER A 190 11.94 -5.48 -3.75
CA SER A 190 13.14 -5.41 -2.90
C SER A 190 12.78 -5.53 -1.41
N ARG A 191 11.72 -4.85 -0.97
CA ARG A 191 11.24 -4.93 0.42
C ARG A 191 10.65 -6.30 0.75
N LEU A 192 9.89 -6.89 -0.17
CA LEU A 192 9.36 -8.24 -0.03
C LEU A 192 10.49 -9.24 0.12
N ARG A 193 11.51 -9.19 -0.78
CA ARG A 193 12.69 -10.06 -0.70
C ARG A 193 13.39 -9.94 0.65
N GLY A 194 13.61 -8.71 1.15
CA GLY A 194 14.22 -8.48 2.46
C GLY A 194 13.44 -9.10 3.65
N LYS A 195 12.14 -9.38 3.47
CA LYS A 195 11.31 -10.00 4.51
C LYS A 195 11.23 -11.54 4.39
N ILE A 196 11.30 -12.09 3.17
CA ILE A 196 11.08 -13.52 2.92
C ILE A 196 12.36 -14.30 2.61
N GLU A 197 13.42 -13.65 2.11
CA GLU A 197 14.68 -14.29 1.78
C GLU A 197 15.67 -14.20 2.95
N ASP A 198 16.56 -15.18 3.08
CA ASP A 198 17.62 -15.17 4.09
C ASP A 198 18.83 -14.34 3.63
N ASP A 199 19.09 -14.31 2.32
CA ASP A 199 20.02 -13.38 1.68
C ASP A 199 19.35 -12.70 0.47
N PRO A 200 18.82 -11.47 0.62
CA PRO A 200 18.14 -10.76 -0.46
C PRO A 200 19.05 -10.31 -1.62
N ARG A 201 20.36 -10.56 -1.55
CA ARG A 201 21.34 -10.18 -2.57
C ARG A 201 21.65 -11.32 -3.55
N ASP A 202 21.23 -12.52 -3.24
CA ASP A 202 21.20 -13.67 -4.15
C ASP A 202 19.91 -13.60 -5.03
#